data_98aa53535b43c50d72d8898bd17207ab
#
_entry.id   98aa53535b43c50d72d8898bd17207ab
#
_cell.length_a   1.000
_cell.length_b   1.000
_cell.length_c   1.000
_cell.angle_alpha   90.00
_cell.angle_beta   90.00
_cell.angle_gamma   90.00
#
_symmetry.space_group_name_H-M   'P 1'
#
loop_
_entity.id
_entity.type
_entity.pdbx_description
1 polymer ?
#
loop_
_entity_poly.entity_id
_entity_poly.type
_entity_poly.pdbx_seq_one_letter_code
_entity_poly.pdbx_strand_id
1 'polypeptide(L)'
;MNTLERLSIFVLLGLLISPAALAQQQAPAAGAQGLNIIVMSIEDIRRNAVAVKNIREQIAGFRKEFQTDIQKEESALRSANQELAKKRAILSPEAFAKERRDFEQRVIGVQKLVQKRKHQLDQAQVEAMLVVEKNMNQIVADIAQARNASLVLRRAQTVLVARNLDVTAEVLERLNKELVKVPVKKPSD
;
A
#
# COMPACT_ATOMS: atom_id res chain seq x y z
N MET A 1 1.21 -98.29 58.99
CA MET A 1 2.51 -98.83 58.59
C MET A 1 3.12 -97.84 57.60
N ASN A 2 4.09 -97.13 58.15
CA ASN A 2 5.42 -96.83 57.56
C ASN A 2 5.41 -96.05 56.25
N THR A 3 6.09 -95.10 55.97
CA THR A 3 7.35 -94.51 56.47
C THR A 3 7.55 -93.25 55.61
N LEU A 4 7.88 -92.14 56.23
CA LEU A 4 9.17 -91.45 56.05
C LEU A 4 9.68 -91.38 54.64
N GLU A 5 10.05 -90.32 54.02
CA GLU A 5 11.10 -89.40 54.37
C GLU A 5 11.28 -88.29 53.29
N ARG A 6 11.75 -87.18 53.79
CA ARG A 6 12.74 -86.23 53.23
C ARG A 6 12.25 -85.26 52.16
N LEU A 7 12.00 -84.05 52.52
CA LEU A 7 12.99 -82.93 52.64
C LEU A 7 13.79 -82.68 51.39
N SER A 8 13.32 -81.70 50.64
CA SER A 8 14.27 -80.85 49.95
C SER A 8 13.66 -79.46 49.69
N ILE A 9 14.12 -78.51 50.48
CA ILE A 9 13.90 -77.13 50.35
C ILE A 9 14.69 -76.64 49.11
N PHE A 10 13.98 -76.26 48.03
CA PHE A 10 14.58 -75.43 46.98
C PHE A 10 13.95 -74.06 47.06
N VAL A 11 14.70 -73.18 47.68
CA VAL A 11 14.44 -71.73 47.64
C VAL A 11 14.82 -71.27 46.25
N LEU A 12 13.82 -71.14 45.37
CA LEU A 12 14.02 -70.50 44.09
C LEU A 12 13.63 -69.04 44.26
N LEU A 13 14.64 -68.22 44.45
CA LEU A 13 14.56 -66.74 44.51
C LEU A 13 14.21 -66.26 43.08
N GLY A 14 12.88 -66.14 42.80
CA GLY A 14 12.37 -65.59 41.57
C GLY A 14 12.59 -64.07 41.51
N LEU A 15 13.56 -63.65 40.77
CA LEU A 15 13.83 -62.23 40.48
C LEU A 15 12.66 -61.72 39.58
N LEU A 16 11.71 -61.02 40.20
CA LEU A 16 10.65 -60.32 39.47
C LEU A 16 11.28 -59.10 38.79
N ILE A 17 11.70 -59.25 37.52
CA ILE A 17 11.99 -58.19 36.63
C ILE A 17 10.64 -57.59 36.17
N SER A 18 10.18 -56.57 36.85
CA SER A 18 9.08 -55.72 36.37
C SER A 18 9.56 -54.96 35.15
N PRO A 19 8.92 -55.10 33.96
CA PRO A 19 9.19 -54.19 32.88
C PRO A 19 8.69 -52.80 33.31
N ALA A 20 9.63 -51.89 33.61
CA ALA A 20 9.33 -50.47 33.70
C ALA A 20 8.75 -50.05 32.35
N ALA A 21 7.45 -50.00 32.25
CA ALA A 21 6.75 -49.34 31.14
C ALA A 21 7.28 -47.88 31.11
N LEU A 22 8.16 -47.58 30.20
CA LEU A 22 8.50 -46.22 29.80
C LEU A 22 7.18 -45.63 29.31
N ALA A 23 6.40 -45.06 30.20
CA ALA A 23 5.35 -44.14 29.84
C ALA A 23 6.05 -42.99 29.09
N GLN A 24 6.08 -43.12 27.78
CA GLN A 24 6.43 -42.03 26.88
C GLN A 24 5.39 -40.95 27.13
N GLN A 25 5.72 -40.04 28.03
CA GLN A 25 4.98 -38.82 28.26
C GLN A 25 5.00 -38.07 26.95
N GLN A 26 3.99 -38.36 26.10
CA GLN A 26 3.70 -37.52 24.94
C GLN A 26 3.46 -36.12 25.53
N ALA A 27 4.49 -35.28 25.43
CA ALA A 27 4.33 -33.85 25.61
C ALA A 27 3.10 -33.45 24.78
N PRO A 28 2.14 -32.72 25.36
CA PRO A 28 1.01 -32.25 24.56
C PRO A 28 1.62 -31.53 23.37
N ALA A 29 1.38 -32.03 22.17
CA ALA A 29 1.71 -31.36 20.95
C ALA A 29 1.15 -29.94 21.13
N ALA A 30 2.04 -28.98 21.36
CA ALA A 30 1.69 -27.57 21.39
C ALA A 30 0.91 -27.37 20.10
N GLY A 31 -0.42 -27.20 20.23
CA GLY A 31 -1.34 -27.33 19.12
C GLY A 31 -0.77 -26.55 17.95
N ALA A 32 -0.52 -27.26 16.88
CA ALA A 32 -0.26 -26.62 15.60
C ALA A 32 -1.50 -25.78 15.31
N GLN A 33 -1.50 -24.54 15.81
CA GLN A 33 -2.52 -23.58 15.45
C GLN A 33 -2.43 -23.49 13.95
N GLY A 34 -3.44 -24.07 13.28
CA GLY A 34 -3.46 -24.14 11.84
C GLY A 34 -3.14 -22.76 11.29
N LEU A 35 -2.17 -22.67 10.39
CA LEU A 35 -1.76 -21.40 9.79
C LEU A 35 -2.97 -20.82 9.05
N ASN A 36 -3.66 -19.87 9.68
CA ASN A 36 -4.78 -19.18 9.06
C ASN A 36 -4.23 -18.09 8.15
N ILE A 37 -4.50 -18.23 6.87
CA ILE A 37 -4.07 -17.29 5.84
C ILE A 37 -5.29 -16.58 5.27
N ILE A 38 -5.18 -15.28 5.07
CA ILE A 38 -6.14 -14.51 4.26
C ILE A 38 -5.41 -13.87 3.09
N VAL A 39 -6.16 -13.61 2.03
CA VAL A 39 -5.63 -13.05 0.78
C VAL A 39 -6.44 -11.82 0.40
N MET A 40 -5.78 -10.80 -0.14
CA MET A 40 -6.45 -9.60 -0.66
C MET A 40 -5.82 -9.09 -1.95
N SER A 41 -6.63 -8.48 -2.80
CA SER A 41 -6.16 -7.75 -3.99
C SER A 41 -6.10 -6.25 -3.70
N ILE A 42 -4.89 -5.73 -3.48
CA ILE A 42 -4.66 -4.29 -3.31
C ILE A 42 -5.07 -3.54 -4.57
N GLU A 43 -4.80 -4.11 -5.74
CA GLU A 43 -5.09 -3.54 -7.04
C GLU A 43 -6.60 -3.35 -7.25
N ASP A 44 -7.42 -4.34 -6.87
CA ASP A 44 -8.88 -4.25 -6.98
C ASP A 44 -9.45 -3.24 -5.99
N ILE A 45 -8.92 -3.19 -4.77
CA ILE A 45 -9.31 -2.18 -3.77
C ILE A 45 -8.98 -0.78 -4.29
N ARG A 46 -7.74 -0.53 -4.75
CA ARG A 46 -7.32 0.76 -5.30
C ARG A 46 -8.12 1.18 -6.54
N ARG A 47 -8.58 0.22 -7.34
CA ARG A 47 -9.39 0.49 -8.53
C ARG A 47 -10.81 0.90 -8.18
N ASN A 48 -11.39 0.25 -7.17
CA ASN A 48 -12.82 0.31 -6.88
C ASN A 48 -13.18 1.19 -5.68
N ALA A 49 -12.24 1.48 -4.77
CA ALA A 49 -12.50 2.29 -3.58
C ALA A 49 -13.01 3.69 -3.95
N VAL A 50 -14.11 4.10 -3.30
CA VAL A 50 -14.77 5.39 -3.49
C VAL A 50 -13.81 6.54 -3.20
N ALA A 51 -13.04 6.46 -2.11
CA ALA A 51 -12.03 7.44 -1.74
C ALA A 51 -10.96 7.63 -2.83
N VAL A 52 -10.51 6.55 -3.47
CA VAL A 52 -9.51 6.61 -4.55
C VAL A 52 -10.08 7.26 -5.81
N LYS A 53 -11.34 6.96 -6.16
CA LYS A 53 -12.04 7.64 -7.26
C LYS A 53 -12.16 9.14 -6.99
N ASN A 54 -12.56 9.51 -5.78
CA ASN A 54 -12.65 10.90 -5.36
C ASN A 54 -11.30 11.65 -5.42
N ILE A 55 -10.20 11.01 -4.99
CA ILE A 55 -8.84 11.58 -5.13
C ILE A 55 -8.53 11.84 -6.61
N ARG A 56 -8.79 10.87 -7.50
CA ARG A 56 -8.54 11.02 -8.94
C ARG A 56 -9.32 12.17 -9.56
N GLU A 57 -10.58 12.34 -9.18
CA GLU A 57 -11.43 13.43 -9.63
C GLU A 57 -10.89 14.80 -9.20
N GLN A 58 -10.48 14.95 -7.93
CA GLN A 58 -9.87 16.17 -7.42
C GLN A 58 -8.55 16.50 -8.16
N ILE A 59 -7.67 15.52 -8.33
CA ILE A 59 -6.40 15.70 -9.08
C ILE A 59 -6.67 16.05 -10.54
N ALA A 60 -7.66 15.43 -11.18
CA ALA A 60 -8.05 15.78 -12.56
C ALA A 60 -8.56 17.23 -12.66
N GLY A 61 -9.34 17.68 -11.67
CA GLY A 61 -9.78 19.06 -11.57
C GLY A 61 -8.61 20.04 -11.49
N PHE A 62 -7.68 19.83 -10.57
CA PHE A 62 -6.49 20.68 -10.43
C PHE A 62 -5.58 20.66 -11.68
N ARG A 63 -5.46 19.50 -12.32
CA ARG A 63 -4.71 19.39 -13.59
C ARG A 63 -5.33 20.26 -14.69
N LYS A 64 -6.66 20.24 -14.78
CA LYS A 64 -7.39 21.06 -15.76
C LYS A 64 -7.19 22.56 -15.49
N GLU A 65 -7.28 22.99 -14.22
CA GLU A 65 -7.03 24.38 -13.83
C GLU A 65 -5.59 24.80 -14.22
N PHE A 66 -4.59 24.01 -13.83
CA PHE A 66 -3.19 24.30 -14.16
C PHE A 66 -2.92 24.34 -15.65
N GLN A 67 -3.56 23.45 -16.42
CA GLN A 67 -3.45 23.47 -17.88
C GLN A 67 -4.00 24.78 -18.46
N THR A 68 -5.11 25.28 -17.92
CA THR A 68 -5.66 26.57 -18.34
C THR A 68 -4.72 27.73 -18.02
N ASP A 69 -4.11 27.74 -16.84
CA ASP A 69 -3.15 28.78 -16.45
C ASP A 69 -1.89 28.74 -17.32
N ILE A 70 -1.34 27.55 -17.60
CA ILE A 70 -0.20 27.38 -18.49
C ILE A 70 -0.54 27.88 -19.91
N GLN A 71 -1.72 27.57 -20.43
CA GLN A 71 -2.16 28.07 -21.76
C GLN A 71 -2.21 29.61 -21.82
N LYS A 72 -2.63 30.28 -20.73
CA LYS A 72 -2.61 31.73 -20.65
C LYS A 72 -1.17 32.26 -20.71
N GLU A 73 -0.25 31.66 -19.92
CA GLU A 73 1.15 32.05 -19.93
C GLU A 73 1.82 31.83 -21.30
N GLU A 74 1.56 30.70 -21.95
CA GLU A 74 2.06 30.41 -23.30
C GLU A 74 1.53 31.42 -24.33
N SER A 75 0.25 31.82 -24.21
CA SER A 75 -0.33 32.85 -25.06
C SER A 75 0.34 34.20 -24.85
N ALA A 76 0.58 34.57 -23.57
CA ALA A 76 1.30 35.79 -23.22
C ALA A 76 2.74 35.78 -23.75
N LEU A 77 3.43 34.62 -23.70
CA LEU A 77 4.76 34.47 -24.29
C LEU A 77 4.74 34.64 -25.80
N ARG A 78 3.76 34.07 -26.51
CA ARG A 78 3.61 34.27 -27.97
C ARG A 78 3.42 35.73 -28.32
N SER A 79 2.55 36.45 -27.60
CA SER A 79 2.35 37.90 -27.82
C SER A 79 3.63 38.69 -27.50
N ALA A 80 4.31 38.39 -26.41
CA ALA A 80 5.56 39.05 -26.03
C ALA A 80 6.66 38.82 -27.09
N ASN A 81 6.73 37.62 -27.67
CA ASN A 81 7.68 37.33 -28.77
C ASN A 81 7.39 38.15 -30.01
N GLN A 82 6.12 38.31 -30.38
CA GLN A 82 5.71 39.15 -31.51
C GLN A 82 6.06 40.62 -31.30
N GLU A 83 5.83 41.13 -30.08
CA GLU A 83 6.22 42.51 -29.72
C GLU A 83 7.74 42.70 -29.70
N LEU A 84 8.49 41.72 -29.20
CA LEU A 84 9.95 41.75 -29.26
C LEU A 84 10.47 41.82 -30.72
N ALA A 85 9.85 41.06 -31.61
CA ALA A 85 10.20 41.09 -33.02
C ALA A 85 9.99 42.49 -33.67
N LYS A 86 8.90 43.18 -33.34
CA LYS A 86 8.62 44.55 -33.78
C LYS A 86 9.64 45.55 -33.20
N LYS A 87 9.97 45.39 -31.93
CA LYS A 87 10.94 46.27 -31.25
C LYS A 87 12.36 46.19 -31.78
N ARG A 88 12.73 45.11 -32.49
CA ARG A 88 14.05 44.92 -33.10
C ARG A 88 14.40 46.03 -34.09
N ALA A 89 13.40 46.56 -34.85
CA ALA A 89 13.62 47.61 -35.81
C ALA A 89 13.66 49.04 -35.23
N ILE A 90 13.26 49.18 -33.96
CA ILE A 90 13.03 50.51 -33.35
C ILE A 90 14.03 50.79 -32.21
N LEU A 91 14.46 49.76 -31.48
CA LEU A 91 15.33 49.93 -30.32
C LEU A 91 16.81 49.94 -30.66
N SER A 92 17.60 50.57 -29.81
CA SER A 92 19.06 50.44 -29.88
C SER A 92 19.50 48.99 -29.60
N PRO A 93 20.67 48.55 -30.08
CA PRO A 93 21.18 47.20 -29.84
C PRO A 93 21.19 46.79 -28.38
N GLU A 94 21.57 47.71 -27.47
CA GLU A 94 21.65 47.49 -26.02
C GLU A 94 20.25 47.35 -25.41
N ALA A 95 19.32 48.22 -25.80
CA ALA A 95 17.93 48.15 -25.32
C ALA A 95 17.24 46.88 -25.83
N PHE A 96 17.44 46.47 -27.05
CA PHE A 96 16.92 45.22 -27.60
C PHE A 96 17.52 44.00 -26.88
N ALA A 97 18.83 44.03 -26.60
CA ALA A 97 19.47 42.93 -25.89
C ALA A 97 18.92 42.75 -24.48
N LYS A 98 18.54 43.87 -23.80
CA LYS A 98 17.84 43.80 -22.50
C LYS A 98 16.47 43.16 -22.63
N GLU A 99 15.62 43.65 -23.50
CA GLU A 99 14.26 43.10 -23.72
C GLU A 99 14.29 41.61 -24.08
N ARG A 100 15.27 41.17 -24.88
CA ARG A 100 15.47 39.80 -25.22
C ARG A 100 15.81 38.94 -23.98
N ARG A 101 16.72 39.40 -23.14
CA ARG A 101 17.03 38.69 -21.86
C ARG A 101 15.82 38.59 -20.95
N ASP A 102 15.03 39.62 -20.83
CA ASP A 102 13.82 39.61 -20.02
C ASP A 102 12.79 38.61 -20.56
N PHE A 103 12.64 38.53 -21.88
CA PHE A 103 11.80 37.52 -22.52
C PHE A 103 12.32 36.09 -22.28
N GLU A 104 13.63 35.85 -22.43
CA GLU A 104 14.26 34.56 -22.16
C GLU A 104 14.06 34.12 -20.70
N GLN A 105 14.17 35.04 -19.76
CA GLN A 105 13.88 34.76 -18.33
C GLN A 105 12.41 34.40 -18.10
N ARG A 106 11.48 35.05 -18.80
CA ARG A 106 10.04 34.67 -18.76
C ARG A 106 9.79 33.27 -19.28
N VAL A 107 10.41 32.90 -20.39
CA VAL A 107 10.31 31.53 -20.95
C VAL A 107 10.79 30.49 -19.94
N ILE A 108 11.96 30.73 -19.32
CA ILE A 108 12.50 29.85 -18.28
C ILE A 108 11.55 29.78 -17.07
N GLY A 109 10.96 30.92 -16.69
CA GLY A 109 9.99 30.99 -15.59
C GLY A 109 8.77 30.10 -15.83
N VAL A 110 8.18 30.16 -17.03
CA VAL A 110 7.03 29.33 -17.38
C VAL A 110 7.41 27.84 -17.40
N GLN A 111 8.58 27.47 -17.94
CA GLN A 111 9.07 26.10 -17.92
C GLN A 111 9.22 25.56 -16.49
N LYS A 112 9.80 26.37 -15.58
CA LYS A 112 9.92 26.02 -14.16
C LYS A 112 8.54 25.88 -13.50
N LEU A 113 7.60 26.76 -13.82
CA LEU A 113 6.22 26.67 -13.32
C LEU A 113 5.56 25.34 -13.70
N VAL A 114 5.68 24.92 -14.96
CA VAL A 114 5.14 23.64 -15.45
C VAL A 114 5.70 22.47 -14.63
N GLN A 115 7.03 22.42 -14.44
CA GLN A 115 7.66 21.35 -13.67
C GLN A 115 7.26 21.38 -12.19
N LYS A 116 7.21 22.55 -11.58
CA LYS A 116 6.76 22.75 -10.21
C LYS A 116 5.34 22.24 -10.02
N ARG A 117 4.40 22.62 -10.90
CA ARG A 117 2.99 22.21 -10.84
C ARG A 117 2.81 20.71 -10.99
N LYS A 118 3.55 20.10 -11.92
CA LYS A 118 3.54 18.64 -12.08
C LYS A 118 3.97 17.94 -10.79
N HIS A 119 5.11 18.34 -10.23
CA HIS A 119 5.63 17.75 -9.01
C HIS A 119 4.67 17.92 -7.82
N GLN A 120 4.09 19.10 -7.67
CA GLN A 120 3.12 19.37 -6.60
C GLN A 120 1.85 18.51 -6.72
N LEU A 121 1.34 18.26 -7.95
CA LEU A 121 0.20 17.37 -8.17
C LEU A 121 0.54 15.92 -7.80
N ASP A 122 1.73 15.45 -8.20
CA ASP A 122 2.17 14.10 -7.88
C ASP A 122 2.32 13.92 -6.36
N GLN A 123 2.89 14.90 -5.66
CA GLN A 123 2.99 14.90 -4.19
C GLN A 123 1.61 14.89 -3.53
N ALA A 124 0.69 15.76 -3.95
CA ALA A 124 -0.66 15.82 -3.39
C ALA A 124 -1.42 14.50 -3.58
N GLN A 125 -1.22 13.83 -4.72
CA GLN A 125 -1.80 12.51 -4.97
C GLN A 125 -1.20 11.45 -4.03
N VAL A 126 0.13 11.43 -3.86
CA VAL A 126 0.81 10.49 -2.95
C VAL A 126 0.34 10.68 -1.51
N GLU A 127 0.30 11.92 -1.02
CA GLU A 127 -0.16 12.24 0.34
C GLU A 127 -1.60 11.76 0.58
N ALA A 128 -2.51 12.01 -0.37
CA ALA A 128 -3.88 11.55 -0.27
C ALA A 128 -3.99 10.01 -0.31
N MET A 129 -3.18 9.34 -1.14
CA MET A 129 -3.15 7.88 -1.20
C MET A 129 -2.60 7.24 0.08
N LEU A 130 -1.66 7.87 0.79
CA LEU A 130 -1.18 7.39 2.09
C LEU A 130 -2.30 7.34 3.14
N VAL A 131 -3.26 8.28 3.10
CA VAL A 131 -4.44 8.25 3.99
C VAL A 131 -5.29 7.01 3.70
N VAL A 132 -5.52 6.70 2.42
CA VAL A 132 -6.27 5.50 2.02
C VAL A 132 -5.54 4.22 2.46
N GLU A 133 -4.24 4.15 2.25
CA GLU A 133 -3.42 2.98 2.64
C GLU A 133 -3.42 2.77 4.15
N LYS A 134 -3.32 3.84 4.94
CA LYS A 134 -3.38 3.75 6.40
C LYS A 134 -4.71 3.16 6.87
N ASN A 135 -5.84 3.65 6.34
CA ASN A 135 -7.17 3.14 6.70
C ASN A 135 -7.36 1.69 6.22
N MET A 136 -6.94 1.38 4.99
CA MET A 136 -6.99 0.01 4.46
C MET A 136 -6.19 -0.95 5.34
N ASN A 137 -4.97 -0.59 5.75
CA ASN A 137 -4.13 -1.43 6.60
C ASN A 137 -4.76 -1.68 7.98
N GLN A 138 -5.43 -0.67 8.56
CA GLN A 138 -6.17 -0.84 9.81
C GLN A 138 -7.32 -1.84 9.64
N ILE A 139 -8.12 -1.68 8.60
CA ILE A 139 -9.23 -2.60 8.29
C ILE A 139 -8.73 -4.03 8.08
N VAL A 140 -7.61 -4.19 7.37
CA VAL A 140 -7.00 -5.51 7.15
C VAL A 140 -6.53 -6.13 8.46
N ALA A 141 -5.94 -5.35 9.36
CA ALA A 141 -5.52 -5.81 10.69
C ALA A 141 -6.72 -6.28 11.51
N ASP A 142 -7.82 -5.53 11.50
CA ASP A 142 -9.05 -5.87 12.23
C ASP A 142 -9.68 -7.17 11.69
N ILE A 143 -9.71 -7.34 10.35
CA ILE A 143 -10.19 -8.57 9.71
C ILE A 143 -9.28 -9.75 10.03
N ALA A 144 -7.96 -9.55 9.99
CA ALA A 144 -6.99 -10.59 10.31
C ALA A 144 -7.15 -11.05 11.77
N GLN A 145 -7.31 -10.12 12.70
CA GLN A 145 -7.57 -10.43 14.10
C GLN A 145 -8.90 -11.20 14.29
N ALA A 146 -9.98 -10.74 13.67
CA ALA A 146 -11.29 -11.38 13.76
C ALA A 146 -11.29 -12.81 13.20
N ARG A 147 -10.45 -13.09 12.20
CA ARG A 147 -10.30 -14.40 11.57
C ARG A 147 -9.17 -15.25 12.16
N ASN A 148 -8.47 -14.77 13.21
CA ASN A 148 -7.26 -15.38 13.75
C ASN A 148 -6.22 -15.68 12.63
N ALA A 149 -6.10 -14.80 11.67
CA ALA A 149 -5.18 -14.97 10.55
C ALA A 149 -3.74 -14.68 11.00
N SER A 150 -2.85 -15.64 10.73
CA SER A 150 -1.42 -15.52 11.02
C SER A 150 -0.65 -14.84 9.88
N LEU A 151 -1.24 -14.78 8.68
CA LEU A 151 -0.61 -14.27 7.48
C LEU A 151 -1.63 -13.63 6.53
N VAL A 152 -1.26 -12.47 5.97
CA VAL A 152 -2.00 -11.80 4.89
C VAL A 152 -1.15 -11.81 3.63
N LEU A 153 -1.65 -12.40 2.57
CA LEU A 153 -0.97 -12.46 1.27
C LEU A 153 -1.64 -11.54 0.26
N ARG A 154 -0.84 -11.01 -0.66
CA ARG A 154 -1.39 -10.32 -1.84
C ARG A 154 -1.87 -11.35 -2.86
N ARG A 155 -3.04 -11.11 -3.44
CA ARG A 155 -3.58 -11.97 -4.50
C ARG A 155 -2.63 -12.13 -5.69
N ALA A 156 -1.92 -11.06 -6.06
CA ALA A 156 -0.93 -11.09 -7.14
C ALA A 156 0.24 -12.05 -6.91
N GLN A 157 0.47 -12.49 -5.67
CA GLN A 157 1.53 -13.44 -5.29
C GLN A 157 1.01 -14.87 -5.17
N THR A 158 -0.26 -15.13 -5.48
CA THR A 158 -0.90 -16.43 -5.34
C THR A 158 -1.40 -16.96 -6.69
N VAL A 159 -1.22 -18.24 -6.95
CA VAL A 159 -1.68 -18.89 -8.18
C VAL A 159 -3.16 -19.27 -8.08
N LEU A 160 -3.55 -19.82 -6.93
CA LEU A 160 -4.91 -20.25 -6.64
C LEU A 160 -5.29 -19.85 -5.22
N VAL A 161 -6.50 -19.32 -5.05
CA VAL A 161 -7.03 -18.92 -3.74
C VAL A 161 -8.46 -19.40 -3.63
N ALA A 162 -8.78 -20.08 -2.54
CA ALA A 162 -10.16 -20.43 -2.21
C ALA A 162 -10.94 -19.16 -1.84
N ARG A 163 -12.21 -19.08 -2.26
CA ARG A 163 -13.03 -17.85 -2.09
C ARG A 163 -13.18 -17.41 -0.64
N ASN A 164 -13.22 -18.33 0.30
CA ASN A 164 -13.34 -18.06 1.73
C ASN A 164 -12.08 -17.40 2.34
N LEU A 165 -10.94 -17.51 1.67
CA LEU A 165 -9.68 -16.86 2.09
C LEU A 165 -9.53 -15.46 1.52
N ASP A 166 -10.26 -15.10 0.47
CA ASP A 166 -10.18 -13.80 -0.18
C ASP A 166 -11.08 -12.79 0.56
N VAL A 167 -10.45 -11.81 1.19
CA VAL A 167 -11.12 -10.75 1.95
C VAL A 167 -11.24 -9.43 1.18
N THR A 168 -10.91 -9.42 -0.10
CA THR A 168 -10.89 -8.19 -0.93
C THR A 168 -12.22 -7.43 -0.87
N ALA A 169 -13.34 -8.15 -1.05
CA ALA A 169 -14.68 -7.54 -1.04
C ALA A 169 -15.01 -6.96 0.34
N GLU A 170 -14.70 -7.68 1.42
CA GLU A 170 -14.93 -7.21 2.79
C GLU A 170 -14.11 -5.96 3.12
N VAL A 171 -12.81 -5.97 2.75
CA VAL A 171 -11.94 -4.78 2.94
C VAL A 171 -12.48 -3.59 2.16
N LEU A 172 -12.89 -3.80 0.89
CA LEU A 172 -13.42 -2.74 0.04
C LEU A 172 -14.73 -2.16 0.60
N GLU A 173 -15.63 -3.01 1.07
CA GLU A 173 -16.89 -2.58 1.67
C GLU A 173 -16.67 -1.73 2.91
N ARG A 174 -15.83 -2.19 3.85
CA ARG A 174 -15.48 -1.45 5.07
C ARG A 174 -14.79 -0.13 4.73
N LEU A 175 -13.81 -0.16 3.82
CA LEU A 175 -13.11 1.04 3.38
C LEU A 175 -14.07 2.08 2.78
N ASN A 176 -14.99 1.67 1.92
CA ASN A 176 -15.99 2.56 1.33
C ASN A 176 -16.98 3.14 2.35
N LYS A 177 -17.24 2.40 3.43
CA LYS A 177 -18.11 2.86 4.53
C LYS A 177 -17.40 3.85 5.45
N GLU A 178 -16.14 3.61 5.76
CA GLU A 178 -15.35 4.40 6.72
C GLU A 178 -14.68 5.61 6.07
N LEU A 179 -14.27 5.49 4.80
CA LEU A 179 -13.52 6.51 4.09
C LEU A 179 -14.15 6.82 2.72
N VAL A 180 -15.15 7.68 2.71
CA VAL A 180 -15.85 8.09 1.47
C VAL A 180 -15.04 9.13 0.70
N LYS A 181 -14.40 10.07 1.40
CA LYS A 181 -13.69 11.21 0.81
C LYS A 181 -12.37 11.47 1.53
N VAL A 182 -11.34 11.72 0.73
CA VAL A 182 -10.05 12.21 1.21
C VAL A 182 -9.82 13.58 0.58
N PRO A 183 -9.69 14.66 1.36
CA PRO A 183 -9.39 15.96 0.80
C PRO A 183 -7.96 15.97 0.23
N VAL A 184 -7.84 16.34 -1.03
CA VAL A 184 -6.54 16.56 -1.67
C VAL A 184 -6.17 18.01 -1.52
N LYS A 185 -5.02 18.28 -0.90
CA LYS A 185 -4.55 19.65 -0.73
C LYS A 185 -4.21 20.25 -2.09
N LYS A 186 -4.93 21.32 -2.48
CA LYS A 186 -4.61 22.02 -3.72
C LYS A 186 -3.20 22.60 -3.62
N PRO A 187 -2.33 22.32 -4.60
CA PRO A 187 -1.02 22.95 -4.64
C PRO A 187 -1.13 24.47 -4.73
N SER A 188 -0.44 25.17 -3.83
CA SER A 188 -0.33 26.64 -3.83
C SER A 188 0.93 27.09 -4.56
N ASP A 189 0.95 28.33 -5.01
CA ASP A 189 2.10 28.98 -5.65
C ASP A 189 3.31 29.10 -4.72
#